data_1837f63f210a1af94c49f3ac6aa85586
#
_entry.id   1837f63f210a1af94c49f3ac6aa85586
#
_cell.length_a   1.000
_cell.length_b   1.000
_cell.length_c   1.000
_cell.angle_alpha   90.00
_cell.angle_beta   90.00
_cell.angle_gamma   90.00
#
_symmetry.space_group_name_H-M   'P 1'
#
loop_
_entity.id
_entity.type
_entity.pdbx_description
1 polymer ?
#
loop_
_entity_poly.entity_id
_entity_poly.type
_entity_poly.pdbx_seq_one_letter_code
_entity_poly.pdbx_strand_id
1 'polypeptide(L)'
;LCWDNSEDGQERVGTKSVTARVKTRFNWNASSTIAVTQKFFSVREVADGAVSRLSLATIFRSEFAPCPVVGEYDAQFKSQLAPYIHQLNATSGFKECRKARQLIERLGSELMELAQLAYNKPYAEFAKRSLANGFRRAMVLYLANGEKWEKAIEDFIVWSVKYDLWCKMRFFGNQMQEAIDADNRSIYHASGVSNLLLFVHDTFDKAEIQEVCMVHGTKTKLAVLLCTWKKRGFIVKNEDGTFSKTAKFIGKYGHYGTPGMAA
;
A
#
# COMPACT_ATOMS: atom_id res chain seq x y z
N LEU A 1 8.31 13.50 3.13
CA LEU A 1 7.65 13.37 4.44
C LEU A 1 6.65 14.48 4.74
N CYS A 2 6.47 15.42 3.81
CA CYS A 2 5.43 16.46 3.89
C CYS A 2 3.99 15.92 3.92
N TRP A 3 3.81 14.64 3.59
CA TRP A 3 2.51 13.99 3.46
C TRP A 3 1.76 13.79 4.79
N ASP A 4 2.47 13.77 5.90
CA ASP A 4 1.91 13.39 7.21
C ASP A 4 1.87 14.58 8.19
N ASN A 5 2.01 15.83 7.71
CA ASN A 5 2.08 17.03 8.56
C ASN A 5 3.14 16.91 9.67
N SER A 6 4.23 16.21 9.40
CA SER A 6 5.33 16.02 10.34
C SER A 6 6.23 17.24 10.41
N GLU A 7 6.95 17.37 11.50
CA GLU A 7 8.09 18.29 11.56
C GLU A 7 9.25 17.68 10.78
N ASP A 8 9.78 18.40 9.83
CA ASP A 8 10.98 18.02 9.09
C ASP A 8 12.12 18.96 9.44
N GLY A 9 13.29 18.40 9.67
CA GLY A 9 14.49 19.13 10.01
C GLY A 9 15.61 18.80 9.03
N GLN A 10 16.29 19.81 8.51
CA GLN A 10 17.48 19.63 7.69
C GLN A 10 18.71 20.12 8.45
N GLU A 11 19.66 19.21 8.68
CA GLU A 11 21.00 19.53 9.16
C GLU A 11 21.96 19.46 7.97
N ARG A 12 22.51 20.59 7.57
CA ARG A 12 23.63 20.63 6.63
C ARG A 12 24.90 21.00 7.40
N VAL A 13 25.89 20.13 7.39
CA VAL A 13 27.22 20.39 7.95
C VAL A 13 28.02 21.16 6.92
N GLY A 14 28.34 22.42 7.21
CA GLY A 14 29.16 23.31 6.36
C GLY A 14 29.28 24.71 6.97
N THR A 15 30.10 25.54 6.36
CA THR A 15 30.40 26.91 6.84
C THR A 15 29.18 27.86 6.87
N LYS A 16 28.06 27.45 6.28
CA LYS A 16 26.76 28.15 6.32
C LYS A 16 25.67 27.17 6.75
N SER A 17 25.87 26.49 7.86
CA SER A 17 24.88 25.55 8.39
C SER A 17 23.65 26.31 8.89
N VAL A 18 22.49 25.94 8.37
CA VAL A 18 21.21 26.37 8.91
C VAL A 18 20.48 25.14 9.40
N THR A 19 20.27 25.04 10.70
CA THR A 19 19.39 24.04 11.31
C THR A 19 18.02 24.66 11.46
N ALA A 20 17.06 24.18 10.69
CA ALA A 20 15.67 24.64 10.81
C ALA A 20 14.74 23.44 10.94
N ARG A 21 13.82 23.51 11.90
CA ARG A 21 12.69 22.58 12.02
C ARG A 21 11.44 23.32 11.56
N VAL A 22 10.79 22.78 10.55
CA VAL A 22 9.58 23.37 9.98
C VAL A 22 8.44 22.37 10.04
N LYS A 23 7.31 22.79 10.60
CA LYS A 23 6.08 22.03 10.53
C LYS A 23 5.41 22.26 9.18
N THR A 24 5.48 21.26 8.33
CA THR A 24 4.99 21.36 6.96
C THR A 24 3.50 21.03 6.91
N ARG A 25 2.70 21.99 6.43
CA ARG A 25 1.28 21.80 6.13
C ARG A 25 1.06 22.26 4.70
N PHE A 26 0.85 21.33 3.79
CA PHE A 26 0.63 21.72 2.43
C PHE A 26 -0.38 20.82 1.72
N ASN A 27 -1.15 21.43 0.83
CA ASN A 27 -2.04 20.73 -0.07
C ASN A 27 -1.62 21.04 -1.49
N TRP A 28 -1.65 20.05 -2.35
CA TRP A 28 -1.40 20.23 -3.76
C TRP A 28 -2.41 19.46 -4.60
N ASN A 29 -2.64 19.97 -5.80
CA ASN A 29 -3.44 19.34 -6.81
C ASN A 29 -2.62 19.30 -8.10
N ALA A 30 -2.62 18.17 -8.78
CA ALA A 30 -1.91 17.98 -10.02
C ALA A 30 -2.78 17.23 -11.01
N SER A 31 -2.66 17.59 -12.29
CA SER A 31 -3.29 16.86 -13.38
C SER A 31 -2.23 16.32 -14.33
N SER A 32 -2.45 15.11 -14.84
CA SER A 32 -1.53 14.46 -15.75
C SER A 32 -2.29 13.38 -16.54
N THR A 33 -1.70 12.90 -17.61
CA THR A 33 -2.21 11.68 -18.27
C THR A 33 -1.89 10.45 -17.43
N ILE A 34 -2.71 9.41 -17.55
CA ILE A 34 -2.54 8.14 -16.84
C ILE A 34 -1.14 7.56 -17.10
N ALA A 35 -0.71 7.52 -18.36
CA ALA A 35 0.59 6.97 -18.74
C ALA A 35 1.78 7.73 -18.12
N VAL A 36 1.71 9.07 -18.07
CA VAL A 36 2.76 9.88 -17.43
C VAL A 36 2.76 9.67 -15.93
N THR A 37 1.59 9.60 -15.29
CA THR A 37 1.47 9.34 -13.85
C THR A 37 2.02 7.97 -13.47
N GLN A 38 1.72 6.92 -14.26
CA GLN A 38 2.27 5.58 -14.04
C GLN A 38 3.79 5.51 -14.24
N LYS A 39 4.32 6.31 -15.16
CA LYS A 39 5.78 6.41 -15.38
C LYS A 39 6.47 7.18 -14.27
N PHE A 40 5.82 8.20 -13.72
CA PHE A 40 6.35 9.01 -12.63
C PHE A 40 6.41 8.24 -11.31
N PHE A 41 5.36 7.48 -10.99
CA PHE A 41 5.32 6.62 -9.82
C PHE A 41 5.75 5.20 -10.19
N SER A 42 7.04 4.90 -10.02
CA SER A 42 7.57 3.55 -10.21
C SER A 42 7.04 2.57 -9.14
N VAL A 43 7.34 1.28 -9.34
CA VAL A 43 7.00 0.23 -8.37
C VAL A 43 7.51 0.56 -6.97
N ARG A 44 8.70 1.18 -6.86
CA ARG A 44 9.29 1.60 -5.59
C ARG A 44 8.45 2.68 -4.91
N GLU A 45 8.08 3.75 -5.60
CA GLU A 45 7.25 4.81 -5.02
C GLU A 45 5.85 4.30 -4.63
N VAL A 46 5.32 3.32 -5.38
CA VAL A 46 4.07 2.65 -5.02
C VAL A 46 4.25 1.83 -3.74
N ALA A 47 5.35 1.07 -3.62
CA ALA A 47 5.72 0.31 -2.41
C ALA A 47 5.90 1.23 -1.20
N ASP A 48 6.61 2.34 -1.36
CA ASP A 48 6.83 3.35 -0.31
C ASP A 48 5.55 4.10 0.09
N GLY A 49 4.43 3.80 -0.59
CA GLY A 49 3.10 4.31 -0.26
C GLY A 49 2.81 5.74 -0.75
N ALA A 50 3.60 6.29 -1.67
CA ALA A 50 3.36 7.61 -2.24
C ALA A 50 1.97 7.68 -2.90
N VAL A 51 1.69 6.75 -3.83
CA VAL A 51 0.40 6.67 -4.55
C VAL A 51 -0.77 6.39 -3.60
N SER A 52 -0.56 5.55 -2.60
CA SER A 52 -1.62 5.19 -1.67
C SER A 52 -2.16 6.39 -0.87
N ARG A 53 -1.30 7.39 -0.60
CA ARG A 53 -1.66 8.62 0.11
C ARG A 53 -2.38 9.64 -0.75
N LEU A 54 -2.26 9.57 -2.08
CA LEU A 54 -2.96 10.44 -3.00
C LEU A 54 -4.46 10.11 -3.04
N SER A 55 -5.25 11.11 -3.34
CA SER A 55 -6.65 10.96 -3.74
C SER A 55 -6.70 11.04 -5.26
N LEU A 56 -7.08 9.95 -5.91
CA LEU A 56 -7.08 9.86 -7.36
C LEU A 56 -8.49 10.04 -7.92
N ALA A 57 -8.57 10.78 -9.01
CA ALA A 57 -9.77 10.89 -9.84
C ALA A 57 -9.36 10.92 -11.31
N THR A 58 -10.21 10.41 -12.18
CA THR A 58 -10.01 10.44 -13.63
C THR A 58 -11.27 10.86 -14.33
N ILE A 59 -11.11 11.44 -15.52
CA ILE A 59 -12.21 11.81 -16.40
C ILE A 59 -12.09 10.95 -17.64
N PHE A 60 -13.08 10.07 -17.86
CA PHE A 60 -13.19 9.33 -19.10
C PHE A 60 -13.86 10.21 -20.15
N ARG A 61 -13.16 10.40 -21.24
CA ARG A 61 -13.71 11.06 -22.41
C ARG A 61 -13.60 10.14 -23.60
N SER A 62 -14.54 10.28 -24.53
CA SER A 62 -14.40 9.71 -25.87
C SER A 62 -13.15 10.30 -26.52
N GLU A 63 -12.42 9.52 -27.31
CA GLU A 63 -11.26 9.98 -28.09
C GLU A 63 -11.60 11.16 -28.99
N PHE A 64 -12.86 11.23 -29.44
CA PHE A 64 -13.38 12.28 -30.32
C PHE A 64 -14.22 13.33 -29.58
N ALA A 65 -14.15 13.38 -28.27
CA ALA A 65 -14.85 14.42 -27.51
C ALA A 65 -14.25 15.80 -27.81
N PRO A 66 -15.09 16.84 -27.98
CA PRO A 66 -14.59 18.20 -28.21
C PRO A 66 -13.74 18.65 -27.00
N CYS A 67 -12.75 19.48 -27.26
CA CYS A 67 -11.96 20.08 -26.21
C CYS A 67 -12.86 20.84 -25.23
N PRO A 68 -12.62 20.68 -23.89
CA PRO A 68 -13.39 21.40 -22.91
C PRO A 68 -13.11 22.91 -23.07
N VAL A 69 -14.17 23.68 -23.04
CA VAL A 69 -14.04 25.12 -22.87
C VAL A 69 -13.76 25.37 -21.38
N VAL A 70 -12.59 25.88 -21.08
CA VAL A 70 -12.22 26.25 -19.71
C VAL A 70 -12.76 27.66 -19.49
N GLY A 71 -13.72 27.78 -18.58
CA GLY A 71 -14.29 29.05 -18.14
C GLY A 71 -13.85 29.40 -16.71
N GLU A 72 -14.13 30.62 -16.31
CA GLU A 72 -14.01 31.01 -14.90
C GLU A 72 -15.29 30.65 -14.14
N TYR A 73 -15.14 30.34 -12.85
CA TYR A 73 -16.29 30.23 -11.96
C TYR A 73 -17.00 31.59 -11.86
N ASP A 74 -18.28 31.60 -12.15
CA ASP A 74 -19.09 32.81 -12.10
C ASP A 74 -19.28 33.33 -10.66
N ALA A 75 -19.82 34.56 -10.56
CA ALA A 75 -20.09 35.18 -9.27
C ALA A 75 -21.14 34.42 -8.45
N GLN A 76 -22.08 33.76 -9.10
CA GLN A 76 -23.10 32.96 -8.46
C GLN A 76 -22.49 31.74 -7.78
N PHE A 77 -21.64 31.00 -8.46
CA PHE A 77 -20.94 29.84 -7.87
C PHE A 77 -20.06 30.24 -6.68
N LYS A 78 -19.29 31.34 -6.83
CA LYS A 78 -18.46 31.89 -5.74
C LYS A 78 -19.31 32.28 -4.53
N SER A 79 -20.45 32.92 -4.75
CA SER A 79 -21.40 33.29 -3.69
C SER A 79 -22.00 32.07 -2.98
N GLN A 80 -22.35 31.01 -3.70
CA GLN A 80 -22.86 29.77 -3.12
C GLN A 80 -21.78 29.04 -2.29
N LEU A 81 -20.52 29.10 -2.68
CA LEU A 81 -19.43 28.42 -1.99
C LEU A 81 -18.93 29.20 -0.74
N ALA A 82 -19.05 30.52 -0.75
CA ALA A 82 -18.51 31.40 0.29
C ALA A 82 -18.96 31.04 1.73
N PRO A 83 -20.23 30.67 2.02
CA PRO A 83 -20.65 30.28 3.37
C PRO A 83 -19.89 29.06 3.91
N TYR A 84 -19.65 28.07 3.07
CA TYR A 84 -18.93 26.84 3.44
C TYR A 84 -17.46 27.11 3.74
N ILE A 85 -16.82 27.97 2.93
CA ILE A 85 -15.44 28.41 3.14
C ILE A 85 -15.35 29.22 4.44
N HIS A 86 -16.28 30.15 4.68
CA HIS A 86 -16.34 30.91 5.90
C HIS A 86 -16.46 30.01 7.12
N GLN A 87 -17.35 29.03 7.07
CA GLN A 87 -17.56 28.06 8.15
C GLN A 87 -16.29 27.24 8.45
N LEU A 88 -15.58 26.78 7.41
CA LEU A 88 -14.30 26.09 7.56
C LEU A 88 -13.22 26.97 8.21
N ASN A 89 -13.13 28.23 7.79
CA ASN A 89 -12.15 29.18 8.33
C ASN A 89 -12.43 29.56 9.79
N ALA A 90 -13.70 29.57 10.19
CA ALA A 90 -14.13 29.82 11.58
C ALA A 90 -13.92 28.60 12.49
N THR A 91 -13.71 27.41 11.92
CA THR A 91 -13.57 26.18 12.70
C THR A 91 -12.18 26.08 13.32
N SER A 92 -12.11 25.83 14.63
CA SER A 92 -10.87 25.67 15.36
C SER A 92 -10.97 24.51 16.37
N GLY A 93 -9.83 24.05 16.86
CA GLY A 93 -9.75 22.98 17.87
C GLY A 93 -10.01 21.59 17.30
N PHE A 94 -10.05 20.62 18.19
CA PHE A 94 -10.35 19.22 17.84
C PHE A 94 -11.84 19.06 17.63
N LYS A 95 -12.21 18.41 16.52
CA LYS A 95 -13.59 18.09 16.17
C LYS A 95 -13.76 16.61 15.90
N GLU A 96 -14.90 16.07 16.30
CA GLU A 96 -15.23 14.67 16.10
C GLU A 96 -16.64 14.53 15.46
N CYS A 97 -16.77 13.59 14.55
CA CYS A 97 -18.03 13.20 13.95
C CYS A 97 -18.23 11.68 14.07
N ARG A 98 -19.08 11.27 15.01
CA ARG A 98 -19.38 9.84 15.24
C ARG A 98 -19.95 9.16 13.99
N LYS A 99 -20.81 9.84 13.23
CA LYS A 99 -21.42 9.30 12.00
C LYS A 99 -20.37 9.06 10.90
N ALA A 100 -19.42 9.99 10.77
CA ALA A 100 -18.29 9.79 9.83
C ALA A 100 -17.45 8.57 10.21
N ARG A 101 -17.14 8.40 11.49
CA ARG A 101 -16.40 7.24 12.00
C ARG A 101 -17.14 5.93 11.71
N GLN A 102 -18.41 5.83 12.09
CA GLN A 102 -19.25 4.66 11.85
C GLN A 102 -19.37 4.30 10.35
N LEU A 103 -19.50 5.32 9.49
CA LEU A 103 -19.49 5.11 8.04
C LEU A 103 -18.20 4.46 7.55
N ILE A 104 -17.06 4.99 7.97
CA ILE A 104 -15.75 4.49 7.55
C ILE A 104 -15.46 3.09 8.10
N GLU A 105 -15.88 2.80 9.34
CA GLU A 105 -15.77 1.46 9.94
C GLU A 105 -16.62 0.44 9.16
N ARG A 106 -17.85 0.78 8.82
CA ARG A 106 -18.74 -0.06 8.00
C ARG A 106 -18.13 -0.33 6.61
N LEU A 107 -17.71 0.73 5.91
CA LEU A 107 -17.04 0.59 4.61
C LEU A 107 -15.74 -0.21 4.71
N GLY A 108 -14.99 -0.03 5.79
CA GLY A 108 -13.77 -0.76 6.05
C GLY A 108 -14.02 -2.26 6.15
N SER A 109 -15.03 -2.67 6.90
CA SER A 109 -15.42 -4.08 7.02
C SER A 109 -15.83 -4.66 5.65
N GLU A 110 -16.68 -3.96 4.90
CA GLU A 110 -17.14 -4.35 3.56
C GLU A 110 -15.95 -4.54 2.60
N LEU A 111 -15.05 -3.56 2.51
CA LEU A 111 -13.94 -3.59 1.58
C LEU A 111 -12.87 -4.63 1.96
N MET A 112 -12.63 -4.85 3.25
CA MET A 112 -11.71 -5.89 3.70
C MET A 112 -12.25 -7.29 3.47
N GLU A 113 -13.55 -7.52 3.67
CA GLU A 113 -14.21 -8.79 3.33
C GLU A 113 -14.06 -9.09 1.83
N LEU A 114 -14.33 -8.11 0.96
CA LEU A 114 -14.13 -8.26 -0.49
C LEU A 114 -12.69 -8.58 -0.85
N ALA A 115 -11.72 -7.92 -0.18
CA ALA A 115 -10.30 -8.18 -0.39
C ALA A 115 -9.92 -9.63 -0.01
N GLN A 116 -10.47 -10.13 1.11
CA GLN A 116 -10.23 -11.49 1.58
C GLN A 116 -10.85 -12.52 0.65
N LEU A 117 -12.12 -12.34 0.25
CA LEU A 117 -12.81 -13.23 -0.68
C LEU A 117 -12.10 -13.34 -2.04
N ALA A 118 -11.52 -12.23 -2.52
CA ALA A 118 -10.77 -12.22 -3.77
C ALA A 118 -9.27 -12.52 -3.58
N TYR A 119 -8.80 -12.74 -2.35
CA TYR A 119 -7.38 -12.85 -2.01
C TYR A 119 -6.50 -11.76 -2.66
N ASN A 120 -7.03 -10.53 -2.67
CA ASN A 120 -6.43 -9.41 -3.38
C ASN A 120 -5.71 -8.44 -2.41
N LYS A 121 -4.42 -8.67 -2.20
CA LYS A 121 -3.57 -7.86 -1.30
C LYS A 121 -3.45 -6.39 -1.75
N PRO A 122 -3.19 -6.08 -3.05
CA PRO A 122 -3.22 -4.69 -3.53
C PRO A 122 -4.50 -3.94 -3.19
N TYR A 123 -5.64 -4.61 -3.36
CA TYR A 123 -6.95 -4.03 -3.02
C TYR A 123 -7.03 -3.68 -1.54
N ALA A 124 -6.61 -4.59 -0.64
CA ALA A 124 -6.61 -4.35 0.80
C ALA A 124 -5.71 -3.15 1.17
N GLU A 125 -4.51 -3.05 0.60
CA GLU A 125 -3.59 -1.95 0.89
C GLU A 125 -4.12 -0.59 0.41
N PHE A 126 -4.65 -0.52 -0.80
CA PHE A 126 -5.25 0.71 -1.30
C PHE A 126 -6.54 1.08 -0.57
N ALA A 127 -7.37 0.09 -0.19
CA ALA A 127 -8.62 0.34 0.53
C ALA A 127 -8.37 1.04 1.87
N LYS A 128 -7.38 0.61 2.66
CA LYS A 128 -7.00 1.25 3.94
C LYS A 128 -6.75 2.75 3.78
N ARG A 129 -6.04 3.13 2.72
CA ARG A 129 -5.70 4.54 2.44
C ARG A 129 -6.86 5.32 1.85
N SER A 130 -7.67 4.71 0.98
CA SER A 130 -8.88 5.35 0.45
C SER A 130 -9.89 5.62 1.54
N LEU A 131 -10.02 4.73 2.54
CA LEU A 131 -10.84 4.95 3.74
C LEU A 131 -10.31 6.12 4.59
N ALA A 132 -8.99 6.21 4.81
CA ALA A 132 -8.39 7.34 5.53
C ALA A 132 -8.66 8.68 4.81
N ASN A 133 -8.52 8.72 3.48
CA ASN A 133 -8.84 9.88 2.67
C ASN A 133 -10.35 10.17 2.69
N GLY A 134 -11.18 9.14 2.70
CA GLY A 134 -12.64 9.26 2.85
C GLY A 134 -13.03 9.89 4.19
N PHE A 135 -12.41 9.45 5.29
CA PHE A 135 -12.64 10.07 6.59
C PHE A 135 -12.27 11.56 6.61
N ARG A 136 -11.10 11.91 6.06
CA ARG A 136 -10.69 13.33 5.96
C ARG A 136 -11.71 14.17 5.17
N ARG A 137 -12.18 13.67 4.02
CA ARG A 137 -13.23 14.32 3.22
C ARG A 137 -14.54 14.44 3.99
N ALA A 138 -14.95 13.40 4.71
CA ALA A 138 -16.15 13.40 5.54
C ALA A 138 -16.09 14.49 6.61
N MET A 139 -14.95 14.62 7.29
CA MET A 139 -14.75 15.67 8.30
C MET A 139 -14.81 17.08 7.70
N VAL A 140 -14.17 17.28 6.54
CA VAL A 140 -14.21 18.60 5.85
C VAL A 140 -15.65 18.96 5.47
N LEU A 141 -16.40 18.05 4.88
CA LEU A 141 -17.80 18.29 4.48
C LEU A 141 -18.72 18.50 5.70
N TYR A 142 -18.54 17.70 6.75
CA TYR A 142 -19.28 17.87 8.00
C TYR A 142 -19.04 19.24 8.62
N LEU A 143 -17.78 19.71 8.66
CA LEU A 143 -17.45 21.01 9.21
C LEU A 143 -17.94 22.15 8.30
N ALA A 144 -17.77 22.01 6.99
CA ALA A 144 -18.29 23.00 6.03
C ALA A 144 -19.80 23.17 6.12
N ASN A 145 -20.53 22.08 6.44
CA ASN A 145 -21.98 22.07 6.62
C ASN A 145 -22.42 22.47 8.06
N GLY A 146 -21.56 23.16 8.82
CA GLY A 146 -21.88 23.64 10.17
C GLY A 146 -22.10 22.52 11.19
N GLU A 147 -21.28 21.49 11.12
CA GLU A 147 -21.33 20.30 11.99
C GLU A 147 -22.64 19.49 11.86
N LYS A 148 -23.30 19.58 10.70
CA LYS A 148 -24.51 18.81 10.38
C LYS A 148 -24.17 17.67 9.43
N TRP A 149 -24.55 16.44 9.84
CA TRP A 149 -24.39 15.27 9.00
C TRP A 149 -25.66 15.03 8.19
N GLU A 150 -25.52 14.98 6.88
CA GLU A 150 -26.60 14.76 5.94
C GLU A 150 -26.38 13.53 5.08
N LYS A 151 -27.44 12.98 4.53
CA LYS A 151 -27.40 11.82 3.65
C LYS A 151 -26.54 12.06 2.41
N ALA A 152 -26.59 13.27 1.85
CA ALA A 152 -25.79 13.67 0.70
C ALA A 152 -24.28 13.57 0.99
N ILE A 153 -23.84 13.94 2.19
CA ILE A 153 -22.44 13.76 2.62
C ILE A 153 -22.09 12.28 2.66
N GLU A 154 -22.94 11.45 3.27
CA GLU A 154 -22.71 10.00 3.35
C GLU A 154 -22.58 9.39 1.96
N ASP A 155 -23.51 9.66 1.06
CA ASP A 155 -23.56 9.11 -0.29
C ASP A 155 -22.32 9.54 -1.11
N PHE A 156 -21.93 10.82 -0.98
CA PHE A 156 -20.71 11.30 -1.62
C PHE A 156 -19.46 10.61 -1.07
N ILE A 157 -19.36 10.39 0.23
CA ILE A 157 -18.20 9.71 0.82
C ILE A 157 -18.12 8.25 0.37
N VAL A 158 -19.24 7.52 0.39
CA VAL A 158 -19.31 6.15 -0.11
C VAL A 158 -18.81 6.08 -1.56
N TRP A 159 -19.39 6.93 -2.41
CA TRP A 159 -18.99 7.01 -3.81
C TRP A 159 -17.50 7.37 -3.96
N SER A 160 -17.03 8.39 -3.27
CA SER A 160 -15.67 8.91 -3.43
C SER A 160 -14.59 7.95 -2.93
N VAL A 161 -14.87 7.16 -1.88
CA VAL A 161 -13.96 6.11 -1.40
C VAL A 161 -13.85 4.98 -2.42
N LYS A 162 -15.00 4.49 -2.91
CA LYS A 162 -15.04 3.40 -3.91
C LYS A 162 -14.40 3.84 -5.24
N TYR A 163 -14.61 5.09 -5.65
CA TYR A 163 -14.03 5.64 -6.87
C TYR A 163 -12.53 5.86 -6.77
N ASP A 164 -12.03 6.42 -5.68
CA ASP A 164 -10.60 6.57 -5.41
C ASP A 164 -9.89 5.20 -5.39
N LEU A 165 -10.49 4.21 -4.72
CA LEU A 165 -9.98 2.84 -4.69
C LEU A 165 -9.97 2.21 -6.09
N TRP A 166 -11.05 2.40 -6.86
CA TRP A 166 -11.11 1.92 -8.24
C TRP A 166 -10.01 2.55 -9.11
N CYS A 167 -9.78 3.86 -9.00
CA CYS A 167 -8.68 4.53 -9.72
C CYS A 167 -7.32 3.94 -9.35
N LYS A 168 -7.06 3.74 -8.06
CA LYS A 168 -5.81 3.15 -7.57
C LYS A 168 -5.59 1.75 -8.11
N MET A 169 -6.61 0.90 -8.04
CA MET A 169 -6.55 -0.46 -8.57
C MET A 169 -6.34 -0.48 -10.08
N ARG A 170 -7.07 0.36 -10.82
CA ARG A 170 -6.98 0.41 -12.28
C ARG A 170 -5.64 0.88 -12.78
N PHE A 171 -5.03 1.86 -12.11
CA PHE A 171 -3.80 2.48 -12.61
C PHE A 171 -2.53 1.92 -11.97
N PHE A 172 -2.61 1.41 -10.75
CA PHE A 172 -1.44 1.00 -9.97
C PHE A 172 -1.57 -0.39 -9.35
N GLY A 173 -2.66 -1.12 -9.58
CA GLY A 173 -2.87 -2.44 -9.00
C GLY A 173 -1.76 -3.43 -9.32
N ASN A 174 -1.31 -3.47 -10.57
CA ASN A 174 -0.22 -4.34 -11.01
C ASN A 174 1.13 -3.95 -10.35
N GLN A 175 1.45 -2.66 -10.29
CA GLN A 175 2.67 -2.17 -9.64
C GLN A 175 2.67 -2.47 -8.13
N MET A 176 1.50 -2.35 -7.47
CA MET A 176 1.37 -2.73 -6.06
C MET A 176 1.53 -4.24 -5.87
N GLN A 177 1.00 -5.07 -6.75
CA GLN A 177 1.20 -6.52 -6.70
C GLN A 177 2.69 -6.87 -6.88
N GLU A 178 3.35 -6.25 -7.85
CA GLU A 178 4.79 -6.43 -8.06
C GLU A 178 5.62 -6.00 -6.86
N ALA A 179 5.25 -4.89 -6.19
CA ALA A 179 5.87 -4.44 -4.96
C ALA A 179 5.71 -5.45 -3.82
N ILE A 180 4.49 -5.98 -3.62
CA ILE A 180 4.20 -7.00 -2.59
C ILE A 180 4.98 -8.28 -2.88
N ASP A 181 5.07 -8.69 -4.14
CA ASP A 181 5.81 -9.89 -4.53
C ASP A 181 7.33 -9.71 -4.37
N ALA A 182 7.83 -8.49 -4.62
CA ALA A 182 9.22 -8.13 -4.37
C ALA A 182 9.55 -8.15 -2.87
N ASP A 183 8.68 -7.60 -2.02
CA ASP A 183 8.83 -7.65 -0.56
C ASP A 183 8.79 -9.08 -0.03
N ASN A 184 7.85 -9.89 -0.48
CA ASN A 184 7.81 -11.30 -0.13
C ASN A 184 9.11 -12.00 -0.55
N ARG A 185 9.61 -11.75 -1.77
CA ARG A 185 10.90 -12.26 -2.22
C ARG A 185 12.06 -11.77 -1.35
N SER A 186 12.07 -10.49 -0.94
CA SER A 186 13.13 -9.93 -0.11
C SER A 186 13.16 -10.51 1.30
N ILE A 187 12.01 -10.79 1.91
CA ILE A 187 11.91 -11.46 3.21
C ILE A 187 12.53 -12.86 3.12
N TYR A 188 12.33 -13.56 2.02
CA TYR A 188 12.91 -14.89 1.78
C TYR A 188 14.34 -14.84 1.24
N HIS A 189 14.74 -13.72 0.64
CA HIS A 189 16.07 -13.48 0.08
C HIS A 189 16.98 -12.61 0.95
N ALA A 190 16.57 -12.29 2.17
CA ALA A 190 17.42 -11.53 3.09
C ALA A 190 18.74 -12.25 3.32
N SER A 191 19.76 -11.79 2.61
CA SER A 191 21.14 -12.25 2.58
C SER A 191 21.43 -13.54 1.81
N GLY A 192 21.57 -13.44 0.49
CA GLY A 192 22.36 -14.33 -0.36
C GLY A 192 22.08 -15.82 -0.20
N VAL A 193 21.65 -16.47 -1.21
CA VAL A 193 21.19 -17.84 -1.29
C VAL A 193 19.85 -18.01 -0.55
N SER A 194 18.77 -18.02 -1.33
CA SER A 194 17.42 -18.32 -0.83
C SER A 194 17.48 -19.48 0.15
N ASN A 195 16.93 -19.30 1.34
CA ASN A 195 16.90 -20.35 2.33
C ASN A 195 15.78 -21.36 1.97
N LEU A 196 15.98 -22.06 0.85
CA LEU A 196 15.03 -23.02 0.29
C LEU A 196 14.63 -24.09 1.30
N LEU A 197 15.47 -24.32 2.32
CA LEU A 197 15.14 -25.22 3.43
C LEU A 197 13.92 -24.80 4.25
N LEU A 198 13.51 -23.55 4.21
CA LEU A 198 12.28 -23.09 4.87
C LEU A 198 11.00 -23.62 4.18
N PHE A 199 11.10 -23.99 2.90
CA PHE A 199 9.96 -24.36 2.05
C PHE A 199 9.79 -25.89 1.89
N VAL A 200 10.69 -26.68 2.44
CA VAL A 200 10.59 -28.15 2.48
C VAL A 200 10.17 -28.61 3.86
N HIS A 201 9.60 -29.80 3.96
CA HIS A 201 9.27 -30.44 5.23
C HIS A 201 10.51 -30.67 6.10
N ASP A 202 10.33 -31.00 7.36
CA ASP A 202 11.45 -31.27 8.28
C ASP A 202 12.25 -32.50 7.86
N THR A 203 11.56 -33.49 7.24
CA THR A 203 12.17 -34.59 6.50
C THR A 203 11.66 -34.52 5.07
N PHE A 204 12.57 -34.49 4.10
CA PHE A 204 12.28 -34.23 2.70
C PHE A 204 13.17 -35.07 1.78
N ASP A 205 12.74 -35.29 0.55
CA ASP A 205 13.48 -35.98 -0.48
C ASP A 205 14.06 -35.04 -1.55
N LYS A 206 14.72 -35.58 -2.54
CA LYS A 206 15.29 -34.79 -3.64
C LYS A 206 14.22 -34.22 -4.57
N ALA A 207 13.09 -34.89 -4.72
CA ALA A 207 12.01 -34.43 -5.58
C ALA A 207 11.35 -33.19 -5.02
N GLU A 208 11.06 -33.17 -3.72
CA GLU A 208 10.51 -32.01 -3.01
C GLU A 208 11.42 -30.77 -3.15
N ILE A 209 12.73 -30.92 -2.96
CA ILE A 209 13.65 -29.78 -3.15
C ILE A 209 13.66 -29.34 -4.61
N GLN A 210 13.60 -30.26 -5.55
CA GLN A 210 13.61 -29.93 -6.97
C GLN A 210 12.38 -29.12 -7.36
N GLU A 211 11.23 -29.45 -6.80
CA GLU A 211 9.98 -28.71 -6.96
C GLU A 211 10.12 -27.29 -6.36
N VAL A 212 10.60 -27.18 -5.12
CA VAL A 212 10.87 -25.90 -4.47
C VAL A 212 11.86 -25.05 -5.28
N CYS A 213 12.92 -25.65 -5.82
CA CYS A 213 13.87 -24.96 -6.68
C CYS A 213 13.22 -24.43 -7.96
N MET A 214 12.29 -25.18 -8.57
CA MET A 214 11.54 -24.74 -9.75
C MET A 214 10.62 -23.57 -9.43
N VAL A 215 9.84 -23.70 -8.37
CA VAL A 215 8.90 -22.64 -7.92
C VAL A 215 9.65 -21.33 -7.60
N HIS A 216 10.82 -21.42 -6.98
CA HIS A 216 11.63 -20.26 -6.60
C HIS A 216 12.63 -19.80 -7.68
N GLY A 217 12.61 -20.39 -8.86
CA GLY A 217 13.47 -20.02 -10.00
C GLY A 217 14.96 -20.12 -9.72
N THR A 218 15.36 -21.09 -8.87
CA THR A 218 16.76 -21.26 -8.48
C THR A 218 17.57 -21.90 -9.59
N LYS A 219 18.64 -21.22 -10.05
CA LYS A 219 19.55 -21.73 -11.09
C LYS A 219 20.65 -22.65 -10.54
N THR A 220 20.78 -22.76 -9.23
CA THR A 220 21.84 -23.56 -8.57
C THR A 220 21.55 -25.04 -8.68
N LYS A 221 22.54 -25.84 -9.08
CA LYS A 221 22.36 -27.30 -9.17
C LYS A 221 22.04 -27.90 -7.79
N LEU A 222 21.05 -28.78 -7.73
CA LEU A 222 20.57 -29.45 -6.51
C LEU A 222 21.71 -30.09 -5.69
N ALA A 223 22.66 -30.75 -6.35
CA ALA A 223 23.81 -31.35 -5.68
C ALA A 223 24.67 -30.35 -4.91
N VAL A 224 24.81 -29.11 -5.44
CA VAL A 224 25.59 -28.04 -4.80
C VAL A 224 24.84 -27.53 -3.56
N LEU A 225 23.52 -27.37 -3.65
CA LEU A 225 22.69 -26.95 -2.51
C LEU A 225 22.77 -27.97 -1.36
N LEU A 226 22.54 -29.24 -1.65
CA LEU A 226 22.61 -30.33 -0.66
C LEU A 226 24.00 -30.43 -0.01
N CYS A 227 25.06 -30.34 -0.82
CA CYS A 227 26.43 -30.35 -0.32
C CYS A 227 26.69 -29.15 0.61
N THR A 228 26.24 -27.96 0.23
CA THR A 228 26.41 -26.74 1.03
C THR A 228 25.66 -26.82 2.35
N TRP A 229 24.42 -27.29 2.35
CA TRP A 229 23.61 -27.42 3.56
C TRP A 229 24.17 -28.48 4.50
N LYS A 230 24.64 -29.61 3.95
CA LYS A 230 25.32 -30.64 4.72
C LYS A 230 26.61 -30.14 5.37
N LYS A 231 27.47 -29.42 4.61
CA LYS A 231 28.70 -28.81 5.15
C LYS A 231 28.42 -27.80 6.26
N ARG A 232 27.33 -27.05 6.16
CA ARG A 232 26.90 -26.10 7.20
C ARG A 232 26.26 -26.77 8.41
N GLY A 233 25.99 -28.06 8.34
CA GLY A 233 25.33 -28.83 9.38
C GLY A 233 23.84 -28.48 9.53
N PHE A 234 23.18 -28.08 8.44
CA PHE A 234 21.76 -27.74 8.46
C PHE A 234 20.88 -28.94 8.13
N ILE A 235 21.43 -29.93 7.42
CA ILE A 235 20.75 -31.18 7.09
C ILE A 235 21.63 -32.38 7.35
N VAL A 236 20.98 -33.53 7.60
CA VAL A 236 21.60 -34.85 7.67
C VAL A 236 20.94 -35.73 6.64
N LYS A 237 21.71 -36.58 6.00
CA LYS A 237 21.19 -37.62 5.09
C LYS A 237 20.82 -38.86 5.90
N ASN A 238 19.60 -39.36 5.75
CA ASN A 238 19.08 -40.57 6.38
C ASN A 238 19.48 -41.82 5.60
N GLU A 239 19.33 -42.98 6.21
CA GLU A 239 19.64 -44.29 5.61
C GLU A 239 18.74 -44.61 4.41
N ASP A 240 17.48 -44.15 4.44
CA ASP A 240 16.48 -44.27 3.36
C ASP A 240 16.72 -43.35 2.16
N GLY A 241 17.76 -42.51 2.23
CA GLY A 241 18.12 -41.58 1.17
C GLY A 241 17.45 -40.19 1.26
N THR A 242 16.53 -40.01 2.20
CA THR A 242 15.95 -38.67 2.52
C THR A 242 16.90 -37.77 3.30
N PHE A 243 16.49 -36.56 3.57
CA PHE A 243 17.27 -35.57 4.34
C PHE A 243 16.40 -35.02 5.46
N SER A 244 16.97 -34.86 6.66
CA SER A 244 16.30 -34.23 7.79
C SER A 244 16.99 -32.91 8.18
N LYS A 245 16.19 -31.92 8.55
CA LYS A 245 16.69 -30.66 9.13
C LYS A 245 17.28 -30.92 10.51
N THR A 246 18.38 -30.27 10.82
CA THR A 246 19.06 -30.42 12.11
C THR A 246 18.52 -29.42 13.16
N ALA A 247 18.71 -29.73 14.43
CA ALA A 247 18.43 -28.81 15.54
C ALA A 247 19.15 -27.45 15.37
N LYS A 248 20.34 -27.46 14.75
CA LYS A 248 21.09 -26.23 14.41
C LYS A 248 20.34 -25.33 13.42
N PHE A 249 19.70 -25.94 12.42
CA PHE A 249 18.89 -25.19 11.46
C PHE A 249 17.61 -24.68 12.12
N ILE A 250 16.90 -25.53 12.83
CA ILE A 250 15.65 -25.20 13.54
C ILE A 250 15.89 -24.10 14.57
N GLY A 251 16.94 -24.19 15.38
CA GLY A 251 17.27 -23.16 16.37
C GLY A 251 17.65 -21.80 15.77
N LYS A 252 18.23 -21.80 14.54
CA LYS A 252 18.61 -20.56 13.87
C LYS A 252 17.48 -19.92 13.04
N TYR A 253 16.61 -20.73 12.45
CA TYR A 253 15.63 -20.27 11.47
C TYR A 253 14.19 -20.71 11.77
N GLY A 254 13.95 -21.56 12.75
CA GLY A 254 12.63 -22.09 13.09
C GLY A 254 11.61 -21.07 13.56
N HIS A 255 12.08 -19.89 14.03
CA HIS A 255 11.22 -18.78 14.42
C HIS A 255 10.58 -18.05 13.21
N TYR A 256 11.06 -18.30 11.98
CA TYR A 256 10.45 -17.74 10.77
C TYR A 256 9.19 -18.47 10.32
N GLY A 257 8.76 -19.51 11.06
CA GLY A 257 7.59 -20.32 10.69
C GLY A 257 7.77 -20.98 9.33
N THR A 258 7.32 -22.22 9.18
CA THR A 258 7.14 -22.81 7.84
C THR A 258 6.12 -21.93 7.12
N PRO A 259 6.42 -21.28 5.97
CA PRO A 259 5.42 -20.55 5.22
C PRO A 259 4.38 -21.56 4.78
N GLY A 260 3.18 -21.40 5.34
CA GLY A 260 2.13 -22.39 5.42
C GLY A 260 1.92 -23.20 4.17
N MET A 261 1.82 -24.44 4.36
CA MET A 261 0.68 -25.20 3.87
C MET A 261 -0.56 -24.64 4.58
N ALA A 262 -1.11 -23.54 4.08
CA ALA A 262 -2.50 -23.23 4.27
C ALA A 262 -3.21 -23.99 3.16
N ALA A 263 -3.95 -25.01 3.60
CA ALA A 263 -4.88 -25.78 2.80
C ALA A 263 -5.89 -24.89 2.09
#